data_074349cca3b8d14957e5a4ad730e002c
#
_entry.id   074349cca3b8d14957e5a4ad730e002c
#
_cell.length_a   1.000
_cell.length_b   1.000
_cell.length_c   1.000
_cell.angle_alpha   90.00
_cell.angle_beta   90.00
_cell.angle_gamma   90.00
#
_symmetry.space_group_name_H-M   'P 1'
#
loop_
_entity.id
_entity.type
_entity.pdbx_description
1 polymer ?
#
loop_
_entity_poly.entity_id
_entity_poly.type
_entity_poly.pdbx_seq_one_letter_code
_entity_poly.pdbx_strand_id
1 'polypeptide(L)'
;GVEFTWSYDDFYSLLLLSVFGLDNDGDGKLNKNELARLDGFDLQWIEGFEGDSYATRNGAPVRLGAPEGRGVRVRNGQITSTHFRPAAAPADGVVIKAFDPTFYTAYSLVGEVKVDGPCRATQIPADLDAAYTLVEELLYVIPSSDIEEAYPEVGEAFADTVTLSCAG
;
A
#
# COMPACT_ATOMS: atom_id res chain seq x y z
N GLY A 1 -2.23 -11.96 -10.96
CA GLY A 1 -1.45 -11.08 -10.10
C GLY A 1 -2.13 -9.73 -9.88
N VAL A 2 -1.52 -8.91 -9.07
CA VAL A 2 -2.04 -7.59 -8.70
C VAL A 2 -0.95 -6.56 -9.00
N GLU A 3 -1.32 -5.45 -9.63
CA GLU A 3 -0.47 -4.30 -9.80
C GLU A 3 -0.85 -3.24 -8.77
N PHE A 4 0.14 -2.80 -8.00
CA PHE A 4 0.00 -1.73 -7.01
C PHE A 4 0.70 -0.48 -7.53
N THR A 5 0.01 0.65 -7.40
CA THR A 5 0.59 1.96 -7.66
C THR A 5 0.53 2.78 -6.38
N TRP A 6 1.69 3.10 -5.82
CA TRP A 6 1.83 3.94 -4.65
C TRP A 6 2.06 5.39 -5.06
N SER A 7 1.24 6.28 -4.56
CA SER A 7 1.46 7.74 -4.66
C SER A 7 1.84 8.26 -3.30
N TYR A 8 3.04 8.80 -3.20
CA TYR A 8 3.57 9.35 -1.95
C TYR A 8 3.07 10.79 -1.77
N ASP A 9 2.84 11.19 -0.53
CA ASP A 9 2.48 12.57 -0.25
C ASP A 9 3.61 13.54 -0.61
N ASP A 10 3.29 14.83 -0.62
CA ASP A 10 4.22 15.87 -1.06
C ASP A 10 5.45 15.97 -0.14
N PHE A 11 5.24 15.79 1.18
CA PHE A 11 6.33 15.89 2.14
C PHE A 11 7.31 14.72 2.01
N TYR A 12 6.80 13.50 1.94
CA TYR A 12 7.64 12.32 1.78
C TYR A 12 8.32 12.30 0.41
N SER A 13 7.63 12.74 -0.64
CA SER A 13 8.22 12.90 -1.98
C SER A 13 9.38 13.89 -1.96
N LEU A 14 9.21 15.05 -1.34
CA LEU A 14 10.26 16.05 -1.20
C LEU A 14 11.47 15.51 -0.41
N LEU A 15 11.20 14.77 0.68
CA LEU A 15 12.25 14.13 1.46
C LEU A 15 13.07 13.15 0.61
N LEU A 16 12.41 12.28 -0.15
CA LEU A 16 13.07 11.32 -1.03
C LEU A 16 13.91 12.02 -2.11
N LEU A 17 13.34 13.03 -2.79
CA LEU A 17 14.07 13.80 -3.79
C LEU A 17 15.34 14.43 -3.19
N SER A 18 15.24 14.95 -1.98
CA SER A 18 16.38 15.52 -1.26
C SER A 18 17.42 14.46 -0.89
N VAL A 19 17.00 13.31 -0.32
CA VAL A 19 17.90 12.22 0.08
C VAL A 19 18.64 11.64 -1.12
N PHE A 20 17.98 11.50 -2.27
CA PHE A 20 18.60 11.02 -3.49
C PHE A 20 19.36 12.12 -4.26
N GLY A 21 19.30 13.39 -3.83
CA GLY A 21 19.90 14.54 -4.49
C GLY A 21 19.38 14.72 -5.92
N LEU A 22 18.07 14.74 -6.06
CA LEU A 22 17.32 14.86 -7.31
C LEU A 22 16.55 16.18 -7.35
N ASP A 23 16.07 16.57 -8.56
CA ASP A 23 15.33 17.83 -8.76
C ASP A 23 16.09 19.06 -8.19
N ASN A 24 17.38 19.13 -8.46
CA ASN A 24 18.24 20.19 -7.90
C ASN A 24 17.91 21.59 -8.43
N ASP A 25 17.20 21.69 -9.54
CA ASP A 25 16.70 22.95 -10.12
C ASP A 25 15.31 23.33 -9.60
N GLY A 26 14.65 22.43 -8.85
CA GLY A 26 13.39 22.65 -8.18
C GLY A 26 12.19 22.82 -9.13
N ASP A 27 12.27 22.26 -10.34
CA ASP A 27 11.19 22.38 -11.34
C ASP A 27 10.08 21.32 -11.18
N GLY A 28 10.23 20.40 -10.23
CA GLY A 28 9.29 19.30 -9.94
C GLY A 28 9.29 18.20 -10.99
N LYS A 29 10.34 18.12 -11.81
CA LYS A 29 10.50 17.11 -12.86
C LYS A 29 11.84 16.43 -12.74
N LEU A 30 11.90 15.20 -13.17
CA LEU A 30 13.15 14.45 -13.24
C LEU A 30 13.48 14.05 -14.68
N ASN A 31 14.74 14.17 -15.05
CA ASN A 31 15.24 13.61 -16.28
C ASN A 31 15.39 12.08 -16.19
N LYS A 32 15.70 11.41 -17.30
CA LYS A 32 15.79 9.94 -17.35
C LYS A 32 16.85 9.35 -16.40
N ASN A 33 17.97 10.03 -16.21
CA ASN A 33 19.03 9.55 -15.32
C ASN A 33 18.62 9.69 -13.85
N GLU A 34 17.93 10.75 -13.51
CA GLU A 34 17.39 10.98 -12.18
C GLU A 34 16.28 9.96 -11.85
N LEU A 35 15.34 9.74 -12.78
CA LEU A 35 14.29 8.70 -12.62
C LEU A 35 14.90 7.32 -12.43
N ALA A 36 15.96 6.97 -13.17
CA ALA A 36 16.63 5.68 -13.02
C ALA A 36 17.26 5.47 -11.62
N ARG A 37 17.57 6.55 -10.89
CA ARG A 37 18.07 6.47 -9.51
C ARG A 37 16.98 6.21 -8.49
N LEU A 38 15.72 6.49 -8.83
CA LEU A 38 14.55 6.16 -8.01
C LEU A 38 13.97 4.78 -8.35
N ASP A 39 14.32 4.19 -9.47
CA ASP A 39 13.71 2.92 -9.89
C ASP A 39 13.95 1.82 -8.85
N GLY A 40 12.86 1.23 -8.36
CA GLY A 40 12.89 0.17 -7.35
C GLY A 40 13.31 0.63 -5.94
N PHE A 41 13.29 1.93 -5.62
CA PHE A 41 13.68 2.45 -4.30
C PHE A 41 12.85 1.87 -3.14
N ASP A 42 11.59 1.53 -3.41
CA ASP A 42 10.60 0.99 -2.48
C ASP A 42 10.42 -0.54 -2.58
N LEU A 43 11.24 -1.23 -3.38
CA LEU A 43 11.10 -2.67 -3.62
C LEU A 43 12.20 -3.51 -2.95
N GLN A 44 13.08 -2.90 -2.16
CA GLN A 44 14.13 -3.59 -1.41
C GLN A 44 13.60 -4.08 -0.06
N TRP A 45 12.66 -5.03 -0.12
CA TRP A 45 11.98 -5.53 1.06
C TRP A 45 12.87 -6.44 1.89
N ILE A 46 12.76 -6.30 3.19
CA ILE A 46 13.40 -7.22 4.16
C ILE A 46 12.57 -8.50 4.26
N GLU A 47 13.19 -9.57 4.73
CA GLU A 47 12.50 -10.84 4.94
C GLU A 47 11.33 -10.67 5.93
N GLY A 48 10.17 -11.18 5.57
CA GLY A 48 8.94 -11.09 6.35
C GLY A 48 8.10 -9.84 6.11
N PHE A 49 8.60 -8.86 5.37
CA PHE A 49 7.79 -7.70 4.97
C PHE A 49 6.93 -8.04 3.75
N GLU A 50 5.63 -7.85 3.87
CA GLU A 50 4.64 -8.15 2.82
C GLU A 50 4.31 -6.94 1.93
N GLY A 51 5.06 -5.83 2.04
CA GLY A 51 4.88 -4.61 1.25
C GLY A 51 3.53 -3.96 1.49
N ASP A 52 3.03 -4.03 2.71
CA ASP A 52 1.75 -3.45 3.16
C ASP A 52 0.57 -3.76 2.22
N SER A 53 0.65 -4.89 1.52
CA SER A 53 -0.35 -5.32 0.55
C SER A 53 -0.69 -6.79 0.76
N TYR A 54 -1.94 -7.03 1.11
CA TYR A 54 -2.44 -8.32 1.54
C TYR A 54 -3.58 -8.79 0.66
N ALA A 55 -3.63 -10.09 0.45
CA ALA A 55 -4.73 -10.72 -0.27
C ALA A 55 -5.26 -11.91 0.54
N THR A 56 -6.58 -12.08 0.55
CA THR A 56 -7.25 -13.23 1.14
C THR A 56 -8.29 -13.80 0.17
N ARG A 57 -8.65 -15.06 0.35
CA ARG A 57 -9.76 -15.70 -0.36
C ARG A 57 -10.46 -16.66 0.59
N ASN A 58 -11.77 -16.48 0.76
CA ASN A 58 -12.57 -17.23 1.76
C ASN A 58 -11.97 -17.16 3.17
N GLY A 59 -11.41 -16.00 3.55
CA GLY A 59 -10.77 -15.79 4.85
C GLY A 59 -9.37 -16.39 5.01
N ALA A 60 -8.86 -17.12 4.00
CA ALA A 60 -7.50 -17.65 4.03
C ALA A 60 -6.52 -16.74 3.26
N PRO A 61 -5.29 -16.55 3.76
CA PRO A 61 -4.29 -15.76 3.07
C PRO A 61 -3.98 -16.30 1.67
N VAL A 62 -3.90 -15.40 0.70
CA VAL A 62 -3.40 -15.66 -0.66
C VAL A 62 -1.98 -15.10 -0.75
N ARG A 63 -1.03 -15.98 -1.00
CA ARG A 63 0.36 -15.57 -1.15
C ARG A 63 0.52 -14.70 -2.41
N LEU A 64 1.02 -13.48 -2.20
CA LEU A 64 1.52 -12.62 -3.25
C LEU A 64 3.03 -12.85 -3.40
N GLY A 65 3.50 -12.99 -4.63
CA GLY A 65 4.93 -13.17 -4.92
C GLY A 65 5.74 -11.89 -4.66
N ALA A 66 7.05 -11.99 -4.87
CA ALA A 66 7.95 -10.85 -4.78
C ALA A 66 7.52 -9.72 -5.75
N PRO A 67 7.77 -8.45 -5.39
CA PRO A 67 7.43 -7.33 -6.25
C PRO A 67 8.30 -7.29 -7.50
N GLU A 68 7.67 -7.05 -8.63
CA GLU A 68 8.32 -6.78 -9.91
C GLU A 68 8.09 -5.32 -10.26
N GLY A 69 9.15 -4.50 -10.30
CA GLY A 69 9.04 -3.08 -10.61
C GLY A 69 8.42 -2.83 -12.00
N ARG A 70 7.55 -1.84 -12.07
CA ARG A 70 6.91 -1.36 -13.31
C ARG A 70 7.25 0.10 -13.58
N GLY A 71 8.13 0.68 -12.76
CA GLY A 71 8.71 2.01 -12.91
C GLY A 71 8.21 3.04 -11.92
N VAL A 72 8.90 4.17 -11.95
CA VAL A 72 8.65 5.34 -11.11
C VAL A 72 8.30 6.53 -11.99
N ARG A 73 7.45 7.41 -11.51
CA ARG A 73 7.12 8.70 -12.13
C ARG A 73 7.20 9.79 -11.09
N VAL A 74 7.61 10.98 -11.54
CA VAL A 74 7.51 12.20 -10.74
C VAL A 74 6.71 13.22 -11.54
N ARG A 75 5.71 13.78 -10.91
CA ARG A 75 4.88 14.82 -11.52
C ARG A 75 4.57 15.89 -10.48
N ASN A 76 4.95 17.13 -10.78
CA ASN A 76 4.80 18.26 -9.87
C ASN A 76 5.43 18.00 -8.48
N GLY A 77 6.59 17.35 -8.45
CA GLY A 77 7.29 16.97 -7.22
C GLY A 77 6.74 15.74 -6.50
N GLN A 78 5.58 15.21 -6.89
CA GLN A 78 5.01 14.00 -6.28
C GLN A 78 5.54 12.74 -6.96
N ILE A 79 6.03 11.80 -6.15
CA ILE A 79 6.53 10.50 -6.58
C ILE A 79 5.38 9.49 -6.65
N THR A 80 5.39 8.69 -7.71
CA THR A 80 4.50 7.53 -7.87
C THR A 80 5.33 6.34 -8.31
N SER A 81 5.28 5.23 -7.59
CA SER A 81 5.89 3.97 -7.99
C SER A 81 4.83 2.94 -8.36
N THR A 82 5.17 2.03 -9.25
CA THR A 82 4.29 0.93 -9.65
C THR A 82 5.05 -0.38 -9.64
N HIS A 83 4.45 -1.41 -9.06
CA HIS A 83 4.98 -2.76 -9.07
C HIS A 83 3.87 -3.80 -9.23
N PHE A 84 4.23 -4.96 -9.74
CA PHE A 84 3.34 -6.10 -9.91
C PHE A 84 3.71 -7.21 -8.92
N ARG A 85 2.72 -7.86 -8.34
CA ARG A 85 2.89 -9.05 -7.49
C ARG A 85 2.12 -10.22 -8.09
N PRO A 86 2.77 -11.32 -8.45
CA PRO A 86 2.07 -12.56 -8.82
C PRO A 86 1.20 -13.06 -7.67
N ALA A 87 0.00 -13.53 -7.97
CA ALA A 87 -0.90 -14.11 -6.96
C ALA A 87 -1.07 -15.61 -7.19
N ALA A 88 -1.01 -16.39 -6.12
CA ALA A 88 -1.10 -17.85 -6.15
C ALA A 88 -2.54 -18.38 -6.04
N ALA A 89 -3.53 -17.62 -6.52
CA ALA A 89 -4.94 -18.02 -6.48
C ALA A 89 -5.71 -17.51 -7.71
N PRO A 90 -6.84 -18.15 -8.08
CA PRO A 90 -7.81 -17.57 -9.02
C PRO A 90 -8.35 -16.25 -8.48
N ALA A 91 -8.68 -15.31 -9.37
CA ALA A 91 -9.12 -13.96 -8.99
C ALA A 91 -10.49 -13.93 -8.29
N ASP A 92 -11.37 -14.87 -8.63
CA ASP A 92 -12.73 -14.89 -8.06
C ASP A 92 -12.73 -15.08 -6.54
N GLY A 93 -13.45 -14.21 -5.84
CA GLY A 93 -13.53 -14.19 -4.38
C GLY A 93 -12.28 -13.70 -3.65
N VAL A 94 -11.29 -13.16 -4.38
CA VAL A 94 -10.12 -12.55 -3.75
C VAL A 94 -10.50 -11.19 -3.16
N VAL A 95 -10.06 -10.95 -1.95
CA VAL A 95 -10.14 -9.68 -1.23
C VAL A 95 -8.73 -9.12 -1.09
N ILE A 96 -8.54 -7.86 -1.44
CA ILE A 96 -7.26 -7.16 -1.38
C ILE A 96 -7.40 -5.98 -0.43
N LYS A 97 -6.40 -5.79 0.43
CA LYS A 97 -6.27 -4.65 1.33
C LYS A 97 -4.84 -4.13 1.31
N ALA A 98 -4.66 -2.84 1.52
CA ALA A 98 -3.36 -2.21 1.71
C ALA A 98 -3.36 -1.51 3.08
N PHE A 99 -2.43 -1.90 3.97
CA PHE A 99 -2.32 -1.31 5.29
C PHE A 99 -0.95 -1.61 5.92
N ASP A 100 -0.48 -0.70 6.75
CA ASP A 100 0.60 -0.97 7.71
C ASP A 100 -0.05 -1.61 8.95
N PRO A 101 0.35 -2.81 9.40
CA PRO A 101 -0.27 -3.47 10.55
C PRO A 101 -0.33 -2.60 11.81
N THR A 102 0.70 -1.79 12.04
CA THR A 102 0.79 -0.89 13.20
C THR A 102 0.10 0.46 12.99
N PHE A 103 -0.41 0.73 11.78
CA PHE A 103 -0.99 2.01 11.40
C PHE A 103 -0.04 3.21 11.55
N TYR A 104 1.27 2.96 11.46
CA TYR A 104 2.26 4.04 11.41
C TYR A 104 2.17 4.80 10.09
N THR A 105 1.89 4.07 8.98
CA THR A 105 1.58 4.64 7.68
C THR A 105 0.10 4.45 7.35
N ALA A 106 -0.60 5.54 7.07
CA ALA A 106 -1.98 5.51 6.61
C ALA A 106 -2.05 5.38 5.09
N TYR A 107 -2.83 4.42 4.62
CA TYR A 107 -3.11 4.22 3.20
C TYR A 107 -4.56 4.56 2.88
N SER A 108 -4.79 5.09 1.69
CA SER A 108 -6.14 5.27 1.13
C SER A 108 -6.16 4.88 -0.34
N LEU A 109 -7.23 4.25 -0.77
CA LEU A 109 -7.43 3.87 -2.16
C LEU A 109 -7.92 5.08 -2.97
N VAL A 110 -7.15 5.45 -4.00
CA VAL A 110 -7.47 6.60 -4.86
C VAL A 110 -7.85 6.13 -6.25
N GLY A 111 -9.00 6.58 -6.73
CA GLY A 111 -9.49 6.25 -8.06
C GLY A 111 -10.13 4.86 -8.17
N GLU A 112 -10.29 4.38 -9.39
CA GLU A 112 -10.94 3.10 -9.69
C GLU A 112 -9.91 1.98 -9.84
N VAL A 113 -10.22 0.81 -9.25
CA VAL A 113 -9.46 -0.42 -9.49
C VAL A 113 -9.81 -0.95 -10.88
N LYS A 114 -8.79 -1.16 -11.70
CA LYS A 114 -8.93 -1.75 -13.02
C LYS A 114 -8.73 -3.25 -12.93
N VAL A 115 -9.57 -3.98 -13.65
CA VAL A 115 -9.49 -5.45 -13.72
C VAL A 115 -9.44 -5.88 -15.16
N ASP A 116 -8.43 -6.65 -15.51
CA ASP A 116 -8.33 -7.28 -16.81
C ASP A 116 -9.09 -8.61 -16.84
N GLY A 117 -9.90 -8.82 -17.88
CA GLY A 117 -10.66 -10.05 -18.05
C GLY A 117 -12.11 -9.98 -17.56
N PRO A 118 -12.77 -11.13 -17.27
CA PRO A 118 -14.21 -11.20 -17.01
C PRO A 118 -14.60 -10.88 -15.57
N CYS A 119 -13.67 -10.38 -14.76
CA CYS A 119 -13.91 -10.06 -13.36
C CYS A 119 -14.27 -8.58 -13.16
N ARG A 120 -14.83 -8.27 -12.00
CA ARG A 120 -15.14 -6.92 -11.53
C ARG A 120 -14.56 -6.71 -10.14
N ALA A 121 -14.12 -5.49 -9.87
CA ALA A 121 -13.72 -5.05 -8.54
C ALA A 121 -14.86 -4.27 -7.88
N THR A 122 -15.11 -4.57 -6.62
CA THR A 122 -15.95 -3.75 -5.74
C THR A 122 -15.05 -3.12 -4.70
N GLN A 123 -15.11 -1.80 -4.56
CA GLN A 123 -14.34 -1.02 -3.60
C GLN A 123 -15.26 -0.63 -2.45
N ILE A 124 -14.83 -0.90 -1.22
CA ILE A 124 -15.55 -0.58 0.01
C ILE A 124 -14.59 0.23 0.88
N PRO A 125 -14.90 1.52 1.15
CA PRO A 125 -14.09 2.33 2.05
C PRO A 125 -14.07 1.73 3.46
N ALA A 126 -12.99 2.00 4.19
CA ALA A 126 -12.89 1.64 5.61
C ALA A 126 -13.94 2.40 6.44
N ASP A 127 -14.49 1.74 7.45
CA ASP A 127 -15.32 2.38 8.48
C ASP A 127 -14.38 3.00 9.53
N LEU A 128 -14.02 4.27 9.33
CA LEU A 128 -13.07 4.96 10.19
C LEU A 128 -13.60 5.14 11.61
N ASP A 129 -14.91 5.34 11.79
CA ASP A 129 -15.50 5.49 13.13
C ASP A 129 -15.38 4.17 13.91
N ALA A 130 -15.65 3.04 13.27
CA ALA A 130 -15.45 1.73 13.87
C ALA A 130 -13.96 1.43 14.13
N ALA A 131 -13.06 1.83 13.21
CA ALA A 131 -11.63 1.65 13.37
C ALA A 131 -11.08 2.43 14.56
N TYR A 132 -11.45 3.70 14.71
CA TYR A 132 -11.04 4.51 15.88
C TYR A 132 -11.62 3.97 17.20
N THR A 133 -12.87 3.53 17.20
CA THR A 133 -13.48 2.89 18.38
C THR A 133 -12.69 1.64 18.81
N LEU A 134 -12.30 0.81 17.84
CA LEU A 134 -11.45 -0.37 18.09
C LEU A 134 -10.12 0.02 18.74
N VAL A 135 -9.44 1.06 18.23
CA VAL A 135 -8.18 1.55 18.80
C VAL A 135 -8.38 1.99 20.25
N GLU A 136 -9.42 2.78 20.52
CA GLU A 136 -9.73 3.24 21.89
C GLU A 136 -9.98 2.07 22.84
N GLU A 137 -10.76 1.07 22.43
CA GLU A 137 -11.05 -0.12 23.23
C GLU A 137 -9.77 -0.93 23.53
N LEU A 138 -8.91 -1.13 22.52
CA LEU A 138 -7.68 -1.88 22.68
C LEU A 138 -6.67 -1.15 23.56
N LEU A 139 -6.50 0.16 23.37
CA LEU A 139 -5.58 0.96 24.18
C LEU A 139 -6.05 1.11 25.62
N TYR A 140 -7.38 1.07 25.87
CA TYR A 140 -7.92 1.16 27.22
C TYR A 140 -7.46 0.03 28.15
N VAL A 141 -7.20 -1.16 27.59
CA VAL A 141 -6.78 -2.34 28.38
C VAL A 141 -5.26 -2.49 28.50
N ILE A 142 -4.47 -1.66 27.79
CA ILE A 142 -3.00 -1.68 27.83
C ILE A 142 -2.53 -0.67 28.88
N PRO A 143 -1.72 -1.10 29.88
CA PRO A 143 -1.10 -0.16 30.82
C PRO A 143 -0.28 0.90 30.05
N SER A 144 -0.36 2.16 30.50
CA SER A 144 0.34 3.27 29.82
C SER A 144 1.87 3.12 29.76
N SER A 145 2.45 2.33 30.68
CA SER A 145 3.88 1.98 30.64
C SER A 145 4.24 1.03 29.49
N ASP A 146 3.30 0.29 28.96
CA ASP A 146 3.53 -0.82 28.04
C ASP A 146 3.04 -0.50 26.61
N ILE A 147 2.43 0.69 26.41
CA ILE A 147 1.84 1.09 25.12
C ILE A 147 2.86 1.07 23.97
N GLU A 148 4.10 1.50 24.21
CA GLU A 148 5.12 1.53 23.15
C GLU A 148 5.58 0.13 22.73
N GLU A 149 5.60 -0.83 23.67
CA GLU A 149 6.02 -2.21 23.40
C GLU A 149 4.88 -3.12 22.96
N ALA A 150 3.64 -2.79 23.36
CA ALA A 150 2.45 -3.60 23.12
C ALA A 150 1.39 -2.88 22.28
N TYR A 151 1.80 -1.95 21.40
CA TYR A 151 0.86 -1.25 20.53
C TYR A 151 0.12 -2.25 19.64
N PRO A 152 -1.22 -2.22 19.60
CA PRO A 152 -2.00 -3.22 18.88
C PRO A 152 -1.86 -3.06 17.35
N GLU A 153 -1.87 -4.18 16.64
CA GLU A 153 -1.94 -4.19 15.17
C GLU A 153 -3.36 -3.85 14.71
N VAL A 154 -3.63 -2.59 14.45
CA VAL A 154 -4.97 -2.07 14.11
C VAL A 154 -5.10 -1.61 12.66
N GLY A 155 -4.01 -1.61 11.91
CA GLY A 155 -3.97 -1.03 10.57
C GLY A 155 -4.97 -1.63 9.59
N GLU A 156 -5.28 -2.92 9.72
CA GLU A 156 -6.28 -3.57 8.86
C GLU A 156 -7.67 -2.93 9.00
N ALA A 157 -8.05 -2.42 10.18
CA ALA A 157 -9.34 -1.78 10.39
C ALA A 157 -9.49 -0.47 9.61
N PHE A 158 -8.37 0.20 9.30
CA PHE A 158 -8.33 1.43 8.52
C PHE A 158 -8.21 1.21 7.01
N ALA A 159 -8.15 -0.05 6.55
CA ALA A 159 -7.92 -0.36 5.16
C ALA A 159 -9.20 -0.37 4.32
N ASP A 160 -9.15 0.32 3.19
CA ASP A 160 -10.13 0.12 2.13
C ASP A 160 -10.07 -1.32 1.63
N THR A 161 -11.22 -1.87 1.27
CA THR A 161 -11.34 -3.25 0.81
C THR A 161 -11.66 -3.30 -0.67
N VAL A 162 -10.92 -4.10 -1.43
CA VAL A 162 -11.20 -4.41 -2.83
C VAL A 162 -11.57 -5.88 -2.93
N THR A 163 -12.79 -6.18 -3.39
CA THR A 163 -13.25 -7.56 -3.61
C THR A 163 -13.40 -7.83 -5.11
N LEU A 164 -12.86 -8.95 -5.57
CA LEU A 164 -12.97 -9.40 -6.94
C LEU A 164 -14.09 -10.44 -7.09
N SER A 165 -14.93 -10.24 -8.10
CA SER A 165 -15.95 -11.22 -8.51
C SER A 165 -15.85 -11.47 -10.01
N CYS A 166 -15.82 -12.73 -10.42
CA CYS A 166 -15.70 -13.13 -11.82
C CYS A 166 -16.98 -13.79 -12.29
N ALA A 167 -17.39 -13.49 -13.54
CA ALA A 167 -18.46 -14.26 -14.19
C ALA A 167 -17.91 -15.66 -14.47
N GLY A 168 -18.60 -16.68 -13.93
CA GLY A 168 -18.35 -18.07 -14.21
C GLY A 168 -18.70 -18.49 -15.62
#